data_a47d6a2c48919ee97516b63924359cfb
#
_entry.id   a47d6a2c48919ee97516b63924359cfb
#
_cell.length_a   1.000
_cell.length_b   1.000
_cell.length_c   1.000
_cell.angle_alpha   90.00
_cell.angle_beta   90.00
_cell.angle_gamma   90.00
#
_symmetry.space_group_name_H-M   'P 1'
#
loop_
_entity.id
_entity.type
_entity.pdbx_description
1 polymer ?
#
loop_
_entity_poly.entity_id
_entity_poly.type
_entity_poly.pdbx_seq_one_letter_code
_entity_poly.pdbx_strand_id
1 'polypeptide(L)'
;EMSPFSAFASSGWSTTPSSTSRFQGVPAFEISGQPSPGTSSGEAMDEMERMAAEIPGTSVAWAGSSYQERLSSGQAPLLYALSLLVVFLCLAALYESWSIPLAVLLVIPLGLVGSVFAVTLRGLENDVYLQIGLLTTMGLAAKNAILMIEFAEQEEKKGKRVIEAAVEAARIRLRPILMTSFAFIFGVLPLAIA
;
A
#
# COMPACT_ATOMS: atom_id res chain seq x y z
N GLU A 1 -29.15 -70.32 -5.26
CA GLU A 1 -30.35 -69.43 -5.26
C GLU A 1 -29.87 -67.98 -5.29
N MET A 2 -30.35 -67.22 -6.26
CA MET A 2 -30.07 -65.76 -6.27
C MET A 2 -31.09 -65.05 -5.39
N SER A 3 -30.64 -64.42 -4.33
CA SER A 3 -31.44 -63.56 -3.46
C SER A 3 -31.41 -62.11 -3.95
N PRO A 4 -32.57 -61.43 -4.01
CA PRO A 4 -32.56 -59.98 -4.39
C PRO A 4 -31.88 -59.14 -3.35
N PHE A 5 -31.25 -58.05 -3.77
CA PHE A 5 -30.53 -57.13 -2.87
C PHE A 5 -31.39 -56.58 -1.72
N SER A 6 -32.67 -56.42 -1.94
CA SER A 6 -33.64 -55.98 -0.93
C SER A 6 -33.83 -56.96 0.24
N ALA A 7 -33.35 -58.21 0.14
CA ALA A 7 -33.43 -59.20 1.22
C ALA A 7 -32.38 -59.00 2.34
N PHE A 8 -31.28 -58.32 2.04
CA PHE A 8 -30.17 -58.12 2.97
C PHE A 8 -29.61 -56.69 2.98
N ALA A 9 -30.12 -55.76 2.16
CA ALA A 9 -29.70 -54.38 2.09
C ALA A 9 -30.87 -53.43 1.90
N SER A 10 -30.82 -52.27 2.52
CA SER A 10 -31.72 -51.16 2.24
C SER A 10 -30.92 -50.05 1.55
N SER A 11 -31.54 -49.46 0.52
CA SER A 11 -30.94 -48.31 -0.19
C SER A 11 -31.66 -47.02 0.15
N GLY A 12 -30.90 -45.96 0.36
CA GLY A 12 -31.43 -44.61 0.60
C GLY A 12 -30.58 -43.57 -0.08
N TRP A 13 -31.16 -42.48 -0.47
CA TRP A 13 -30.44 -41.33 -0.98
C TRP A 13 -29.82 -40.55 0.19
N SER A 14 -28.52 -40.24 0.13
CA SER A 14 -27.86 -39.37 1.07
C SER A 14 -27.08 -38.28 0.32
N THR A 15 -27.05 -37.10 0.87
CA THR A 15 -26.26 -36.01 0.32
C THR A 15 -24.87 -36.09 0.94
N THR A 16 -23.86 -36.15 0.08
CA THR A 16 -22.45 -36.09 0.50
C THR A 16 -21.71 -35.05 -0.32
N PRO A 17 -20.75 -34.30 0.23
CA PRO A 17 -19.97 -33.35 -0.53
C PRO A 17 -19.19 -34.09 -1.64
N SER A 18 -19.14 -33.46 -2.82
CA SER A 18 -18.42 -33.99 -3.99
C SER A 18 -16.92 -34.03 -3.81
N SER A 19 -16.41 -33.13 -2.99
CA SER A 19 -14.99 -33.05 -2.60
C SER A 19 -14.86 -32.57 -1.15
N THR A 20 -13.86 -33.07 -0.46
CA THR A 20 -13.48 -32.59 0.87
C THR A 20 -12.06 -32.06 0.78
N SER A 21 -11.85 -30.81 1.19
CA SER A 21 -10.53 -30.21 1.28
C SER A 21 -10.04 -30.19 2.72
N ARG A 22 -8.72 -30.17 2.89
CA ARG A 22 -8.05 -29.99 4.18
C ARG A 22 -7.00 -28.91 4.07
N PHE A 23 -6.94 -28.09 5.08
CA PHE A 23 -5.90 -27.10 5.25
C PHE A 23 -5.11 -27.42 6.53
N GLN A 24 -3.79 -27.61 6.42
CA GLN A 24 -2.91 -28.01 7.53
C GLN A 24 -3.40 -29.26 8.31
N GLY A 25 -4.01 -30.21 7.61
CA GLY A 25 -4.51 -31.45 8.21
C GLY A 25 -5.92 -31.39 8.80
N VAL A 26 -6.51 -30.21 8.93
CA VAL A 26 -7.86 -29.99 9.43
C VAL A 26 -8.86 -29.91 8.24
N PRO A 27 -10.08 -30.49 8.35
CA PRO A 27 -11.11 -30.29 7.35
C PRO A 27 -11.38 -28.78 7.16
N ALA A 28 -11.40 -28.34 5.91
CA ALA A 28 -11.55 -26.93 5.58
C ALA A 28 -12.45 -26.73 4.37
N PHE A 29 -13.09 -25.58 4.31
CA PHE A 29 -13.75 -25.04 3.13
C PHE A 29 -12.96 -23.85 2.60
N GLU A 30 -12.69 -23.84 1.31
CA GLU A 30 -12.09 -22.68 0.64
C GLU A 30 -13.23 -21.75 0.19
N ILE A 31 -13.16 -20.51 0.65
CA ILE A 31 -14.08 -19.44 0.28
C ILE A 31 -13.28 -18.41 -0.50
N SER A 32 -13.62 -18.25 -1.78
CA SER A 32 -13.05 -17.23 -2.65
C SER A 32 -14.09 -16.14 -2.89
N GLY A 33 -13.71 -14.90 -2.73
CA GLY A 33 -14.62 -13.77 -2.91
C GLY A 33 -13.87 -12.47 -3.13
N GLN A 34 -14.61 -11.45 -3.51
CA GLN A 34 -14.11 -10.07 -3.60
C GLN A 34 -14.97 -9.18 -2.71
N PRO A 35 -14.41 -8.12 -2.13
CA PRO A 35 -15.19 -7.16 -1.36
C PRO A 35 -16.26 -6.51 -2.22
N SER A 36 -17.35 -6.08 -1.59
CA SER A 36 -18.39 -5.31 -2.25
C SER A 36 -17.86 -3.95 -2.67
N PRO A 37 -18.34 -3.33 -3.74
CA PRO A 37 -17.97 -1.98 -4.11
C PRO A 37 -18.14 -1.00 -2.93
N GLY A 38 -17.10 -0.26 -2.59
CA GLY A 38 -17.07 0.66 -1.47
C GLY A 38 -16.58 0.06 -0.14
N THR A 39 -16.12 -1.20 -0.13
CA THR A 39 -15.54 -1.86 1.05
C THR A 39 -14.12 -2.29 0.74
N SER A 40 -13.17 -1.99 1.62
CA SER A 40 -11.78 -2.41 1.43
C SER A 40 -11.62 -3.92 1.65
N SER A 41 -10.58 -4.51 1.04
CA SER A 41 -10.21 -5.91 1.26
C SER A 41 -9.94 -6.22 2.73
N GLY A 42 -9.29 -5.29 3.45
CA GLY A 42 -9.02 -5.41 4.88
C GLY A 42 -10.30 -5.47 5.72
N GLU A 43 -11.26 -4.59 5.46
CA GLU A 43 -12.57 -4.60 6.14
C GLU A 43 -13.36 -5.88 5.87
N ALA A 44 -13.34 -6.37 4.63
CA ALA A 44 -13.99 -7.62 4.28
C ALA A 44 -13.36 -8.82 5.01
N MET A 45 -12.02 -8.83 5.15
CA MET A 45 -11.31 -9.86 5.90
C MET A 45 -11.64 -9.80 7.41
N ASP A 46 -11.70 -8.60 7.99
CA ASP A 46 -12.07 -8.43 9.41
C ASP A 46 -13.51 -8.90 9.68
N GLU A 47 -14.43 -8.61 8.76
CA GLU A 47 -15.82 -9.05 8.88
C GLU A 47 -15.95 -10.58 8.74
N MET A 48 -15.18 -11.20 7.84
CA MET A 48 -15.13 -12.66 7.73
C MET A 48 -14.59 -13.33 9.01
N GLU A 49 -13.55 -12.77 9.62
CA GLU A 49 -13.06 -13.26 10.91
C GLU A 49 -14.12 -13.12 12.02
N ARG A 50 -14.83 -12.00 12.04
CA ARG A 50 -15.89 -11.76 13.00
C ARG A 50 -17.03 -12.78 12.85
N MET A 51 -17.50 -13.01 11.62
CA MET A 51 -18.54 -14.00 11.35
C MET A 51 -18.10 -15.42 11.71
N ALA A 52 -16.86 -15.79 11.41
CA ALA A 52 -16.35 -17.12 11.75
C ALA A 52 -16.23 -17.30 13.28
N ALA A 53 -15.90 -16.27 14.03
CA ALA A 53 -15.82 -16.32 15.48
C ALA A 53 -17.20 -16.58 16.15
N GLU A 54 -18.31 -16.27 15.46
CA GLU A 54 -19.66 -16.55 15.94
C GLU A 54 -20.03 -18.04 15.81
N ILE A 55 -19.30 -18.82 15.01
CA ILE A 55 -19.55 -20.24 14.77
C ILE A 55 -18.61 -21.08 15.65
N PRO A 56 -19.11 -21.78 16.69
CA PRO A 56 -18.24 -22.58 17.57
C PRO A 56 -17.48 -23.67 16.80
N GLY A 57 -16.19 -23.79 17.09
CA GLY A 57 -15.33 -24.80 16.50
C GLY A 57 -14.79 -24.48 15.09
N THR A 58 -15.01 -23.29 14.59
CA THR A 58 -14.43 -22.81 13.33
C THR A 58 -13.28 -21.84 13.56
N SER A 59 -12.36 -21.79 12.62
CA SER A 59 -11.28 -20.81 12.56
C SER A 59 -11.02 -20.39 11.12
N VAL A 60 -10.59 -19.16 10.91
CA VAL A 60 -10.21 -18.65 9.59
C VAL A 60 -8.70 -18.80 9.41
N ALA A 61 -8.31 -19.25 8.23
CA ALA A 61 -6.94 -19.25 7.79
C ALA A 61 -6.85 -18.57 6.42
N TRP A 62 -6.08 -17.52 6.33
CA TRP A 62 -5.88 -16.80 5.07
C TRP A 62 -4.85 -17.50 4.20
N ALA A 63 -5.09 -17.52 2.88
CA ALA A 63 -4.18 -18.10 1.91
C ALA A 63 -3.99 -17.14 0.71
N GLY A 64 -2.96 -17.37 -0.09
CA GLY A 64 -2.70 -16.59 -1.30
C GLY A 64 -2.45 -15.10 -1.04
N SER A 65 -3.09 -14.25 -1.81
CA SER A 65 -2.96 -12.78 -1.74
C SER A 65 -3.46 -12.20 -0.42
N SER A 66 -4.56 -12.73 0.12
CA SER A 66 -5.12 -12.28 1.40
C SER A 66 -4.17 -12.52 2.57
N TYR A 67 -3.43 -13.63 2.57
CA TYR A 67 -2.39 -13.89 3.56
C TYR A 67 -1.25 -12.87 3.47
N GLN A 68 -0.81 -12.55 2.23
CA GLN A 68 0.23 -11.54 2.01
C GLN A 68 -0.22 -10.15 2.44
N GLU A 69 -1.46 -9.80 2.18
CA GLU A 69 -2.05 -8.54 2.59
C GLU A 69 -2.12 -8.41 4.11
N ARG A 70 -2.57 -9.47 4.83
CA ARG A 70 -2.57 -9.49 6.30
C ARG A 70 -1.17 -9.36 6.88
N LEU A 71 -0.21 -10.05 6.31
CA LEU A 71 1.19 -9.98 6.75
C LEU A 71 1.77 -8.57 6.55
N SER A 72 1.46 -7.94 5.42
CA SER A 72 1.96 -6.61 5.06
C SER A 72 1.33 -5.50 5.90
N SER A 73 0.03 -5.55 6.14
CA SER A 73 -0.71 -4.50 6.86
C SER A 73 -0.23 -4.31 8.29
N GLY A 74 0.18 -5.39 8.97
CA GLY A 74 0.68 -5.32 10.35
C GLY A 74 2.08 -4.73 10.48
N GLN A 75 2.92 -4.84 9.46
CA GLN A 75 4.34 -4.44 9.50
C GLN A 75 4.61 -3.10 8.76
N ALA A 76 3.69 -2.68 7.91
CA ALA A 76 3.87 -1.50 7.07
C ALA A 76 4.24 -0.22 7.85
N PRO A 77 3.58 0.17 8.95
CA PRO A 77 3.91 1.39 9.68
C PRO A 77 5.34 1.39 10.23
N LEU A 78 5.79 0.24 10.76
CA LEU A 78 7.15 0.09 11.29
C LEU A 78 8.19 0.21 10.18
N LEU A 79 7.95 -0.43 9.05
CA LEU A 79 8.85 -0.39 7.89
C LEU A 79 8.94 1.02 7.31
N TYR A 80 7.83 1.76 7.24
CA TYR A 80 7.84 3.15 6.80
C TYR A 80 8.63 4.04 7.78
N ALA A 81 8.41 3.90 9.08
CA ALA A 81 9.14 4.67 10.09
C ALA A 81 10.66 4.37 10.03
N LEU A 82 11.02 3.09 9.91
CA LEU A 82 12.43 2.67 9.78
C LEU A 82 13.06 3.21 8.50
N SER A 83 12.35 3.13 7.35
CA SER A 83 12.86 3.66 6.09
C SER A 83 13.07 5.17 6.13
N LEU A 84 12.13 5.91 6.72
CA LEU A 84 12.26 7.36 6.91
C LEU A 84 13.44 7.69 7.81
N LEU A 85 13.63 6.93 8.89
CA LEU A 85 14.78 7.10 9.79
C LEU A 85 16.10 6.87 9.06
N VAL A 86 16.23 5.80 8.29
CA VAL A 86 17.44 5.50 7.51
C VAL A 86 17.71 6.59 6.49
N VAL A 87 16.70 7.02 5.74
CA VAL A 87 16.84 8.13 4.78
C VAL A 87 17.26 9.41 5.47
N PHE A 88 16.67 9.74 6.61
CA PHE A 88 17.04 10.90 7.42
C PHE A 88 18.51 10.87 7.84
N LEU A 89 18.97 9.73 8.38
CA LEU A 89 20.35 9.56 8.82
C LEU A 89 21.35 9.61 7.65
N CYS A 90 21.00 9.00 6.51
CA CYS A 90 21.83 9.07 5.30
C CYS A 90 21.97 10.52 4.78
N LEU A 91 20.86 11.27 4.75
CA LEU A 91 20.90 12.68 4.36
C LEU A 91 21.68 13.54 5.37
N ALA A 92 21.50 13.29 6.68
CA ALA A 92 22.25 14.00 7.72
C ALA A 92 23.75 13.76 7.60
N ALA A 93 24.16 12.53 7.31
CA ALA A 93 25.56 12.19 7.09
C ALA A 93 26.11 12.79 5.78
N LEU A 94 25.30 12.83 4.72
CA LEU A 94 25.73 13.38 3.42
C LEU A 94 25.91 14.90 3.44
N TYR A 95 24.99 15.61 4.11
CA TYR A 95 25.00 17.07 4.15
C TYR A 95 25.66 17.66 5.41
N GLU A 96 26.14 16.80 6.31
CA GLU A 96 26.75 17.22 7.60
C GLU A 96 25.87 18.23 8.36
N SER A 97 24.56 18.12 8.22
CA SER A 97 23.56 19.06 8.75
C SER A 97 22.30 18.32 9.16
N TRP A 98 21.67 18.73 10.25
CA TRP A 98 20.38 18.22 10.72
C TRP A 98 19.19 18.96 10.12
N SER A 99 19.40 20.21 9.70
CA SER A 99 18.34 21.08 9.18
C SER A 99 17.90 20.67 7.78
N ILE A 100 18.83 20.27 6.91
CA ILE A 100 18.55 19.90 5.52
C ILE A 100 17.66 18.65 5.44
N PRO A 101 17.97 17.53 6.10
CA PRO A 101 17.11 16.36 6.11
C PRO A 101 15.71 16.64 6.66
N LEU A 102 15.63 17.49 7.69
CA LEU A 102 14.34 17.85 8.29
C LEU A 102 13.47 18.66 7.32
N ALA A 103 14.07 19.59 6.58
CA ALA A 103 13.37 20.34 5.54
C ALA A 103 12.88 19.43 4.38
N VAL A 104 13.68 18.43 3.99
CA VAL A 104 13.25 17.42 3.00
C VAL A 104 12.06 16.59 3.52
N LEU A 105 12.11 16.14 4.76
CA LEU A 105 11.04 15.36 5.36
C LEU A 105 9.72 16.13 5.48
N LEU A 106 9.76 17.46 5.68
CA LEU A 106 8.58 18.31 5.73
C LEU A 106 7.80 18.38 4.40
N VAL A 107 8.44 18.05 3.28
CA VAL A 107 7.77 18.01 1.97
C VAL A 107 6.94 16.73 1.79
N ILE A 108 7.31 15.63 2.44
CA ILE A 108 6.63 14.34 2.33
C ILE A 108 5.13 14.42 2.71
N PRO A 109 4.75 15.01 3.85
CA PRO A 109 3.33 15.16 4.21
C PRO A 109 2.50 15.90 3.15
N LEU A 110 3.09 16.87 2.46
CA LEU A 110 2.40 17.61 1.40
C LEU A 110 2.05 16.71 0.20
N GLY A 111 2.97 15.82 -0.18
CA GLY A 111 2.72 14.79 -1.20
C GLY A 111 1.65 13.79 -0.79
N LEU A 112 1.66 13.38 0.49
CA LEU A 112 0.63 12.49 1.05
C LEU A 112 -0.75 13.13 1.01
N VAL A 113 -0.89 14.37 1.46
CA VAL A 113 -2.17 15.10 1.45
C VAL A 113 -2.72 15.19 0.02
N GLY A 114 -1.87 15.51 -0.98
CA GLY A 114 -2.27 15.56 -2.37
C GLY A 114 -2.76 14.21 -2.90
N SER A 115 -2.09 13.13 -2.57
CA SER A 115 -2.48 11.78 -3.00
C SER A 115 -3.77 11.31 -2.33
N VAL A 116 -3.90 11.50 -1.01
CA VAL A 116 -5.14 11.17 -0.27
C VAL A 116 -6.32 11.96 -0.79
N PHE A 117 -6.13 13.26 -1.05
CA PHE A 117 -7.18 14.11 -1.63
C PHE A 117 -7.65 13.60 -3.00
N ALA A 118 -6.72 13.21 -3.89
CA ALA A 118 -7.06 12.68 -5.20
C ALA A 118 -7.83 11.34 -5.12
N VAL A 119 -7.41 10.45 -4.21
CA VAL A 119 -8.06 9.15 -3.95
C VAL A 119 -9.46 9.35 -3.41
N THR A 120 -9.64 10.26 -2.44
CA THR A 120 -10.93 10.59 -1.85
C THR A 120 -11.90 11.19 -2.90
N LEU A 121 -11.40 12.06 -3.78
CA LEU A 121 -12.21 12.64 -4.86
C LEU A 121 -12.70 11.59 -5.86
N ARG A 122 -11.92 10.54 -6.09
CA ARG A 122 -12.29 9.44 -6.98
C ARG A 122 -13.05 8.32 -6.28
N GLY A 123 -13.21 8.37 -4.98
CA GLY A 123 -13.86 7.31 -4.19
C GLY A 123 -13.13 5.98 -4.26
N LEU A 124 -11.80 6.01 -4.42
CA LEU A 124 -10.98 4.80 -4.44
C LEU A 124 -10.69 4.32 -3.01
N GLU A 125 -10.59 3.03 -2.85
CA GLU A 125 -10.37 2.36 -1.58
C GLU A 125 -8.90 2.35 -1.18
N ASN A 126 -8.64 2.13 0.11
CA ASN A 126 -7.29 1.96 0.62
C ASN A 126 -6.83 0.52 0.40
N ASP A 127 -6.18 0.30 -0.72
CA ASP A 127 -5.63 -0.97 -1.14
C ASP A 127 -4.09 -0.95 -1.22
N VAL A 128 -3.50 -2.09 -1.58
CA VAL A 128 -2.05 -2.22 -1.77
C VAL A 128 -1.54 -1.30 -2.89
N TYR A 129 -2.34 -1.05 -3.91
CA TYR A 129 -1.96 -0.17 -5.02
C TYR A 129 -1.84 1.29 -4.56
N LEU A 130 -2.75 1.73 -3.70
CA LEU A 130 -2.65 3.05 -3.08
C LEU A 130 -1.38 3.18 -2.24
N GLN A 131 -1.05 2.16 -1.44
CA GLN A 131 0.16 2.17 -0.60
C GLN A 131 1.44 2.27 -1.45
N ILE A 132 1.52 1.52 -2.56
CA ILE A 132 2.64 1.62 -3.51
C ILE A 132 2.67 3.00 -4.18
N GLY A 133 1.52 3.54 -4.56
CA GLY A 133 1.38 4.88 -5.12
C GLY A 133 1.85 5.96 -4.17
N LEU A 134 1.48 5.88 -2.89
CA LEU A 134 1.95 6.78 -1.83
C LEU A 134 3.48 6.73 -1.68
N LEU A 135 4.06 5.54 -1.63
CA LEU A 135 5.52 5.36 -1.52
C LEU A 135 6.24 5.99 -2.72
N THR A 136 5.72 5.78 -3.93
CA THR A 136 6.29 6.35 -5.16
C THR A 136 6.20 7.87 -5.16
N THR A 137 5.07 8.44 -4.75
CA THR A 137 4.86 9.89 -4.66
C THR A 137 5.78 10.53 -3.62
N MET A 138 5.95 9.87 -2.45
CA MET A 138 6.91 10.31 -1.43
C MET A 138 8.33 10.35 -1.98
N GLY A 139 8.77 9.30 -2.69
CA GLY A 139 10.11 9.24 -3.27
C GLY A 139 10.35 10.35 -4.31
N LEU A 140 9.35 10.62 -5.17
CA LEU A 140 9.43 11.68 -6.16
C LEU A 140 9.46 13.07 -5.51
N ALA A 141 8.62 13.31 -4.49
CA ALA A 141 8.59 14.56 -3.74
C ALA A 141 9.91 14.81 -3.00
N ALA A 142 10.44 13.80 -2.32
CA ALA A 142 11.72 13.87 -1.62
C ALA A 142 12.88 14.19 -2.57
N LYS A 143 12.95 13.51 -3.72
CA LYS A 143 13.96 13.81 -4.76
C LYS A 143 13.92 15.26 -5.21
N ASN A 144 12.73 15.79 -5.49
CA ASN A 144 12.59 17.17 -5.92
C ASN A 144 12.97 18.15 -4.81
N ALA A 145 12.59 17.86 -3.57
CA ALA A 145 12.94 18.66 -2.39
C ALA A 145 14.46 18.71 -2.16
N ILE A 146 15.14 17.57 -2.19
CA ILE A 146 16.60 17.46 -2.02
C ILE A 146 17.30 18.38 -3.02
N LEU A 147 16.96 18.25 -4.30
CA LEU A 147 17.59 19.06 -5.35
C LEU A 147 17.31 20.55 -5.20
N MET A 148 16.13 20.93 -4.73
CA MET A 148 15.78 22.35 -4.51
C MET A 148 16.56 22.93 -3.34
N ILE A 149 16.66 22.19 -2.23
CA ILE A 149 17.37 22.62 -1.03
C ILE A 149 18.88 22.74 -1.32
N GLU A 150 19.45 21.77 -2.03
CA GLU A 150 20.87 21.81 -2.44
C GLU A 150 21.21 23.06 -3.26
N PHE A 151 20.34 23.42 -4.22
CA PHE A 151 20.53 24.66 -4.99
C PHE A 151 20.36 25.92 -4.13
N ALA A 152 19.42 25.92 -3.19
CA ALA A 152 19.23 27.04 -2.27
C ALA A 152 20.49 27.25 -1.38
N GLU A 153 21.06 26.17 -0.87
CA GLU A 153 22.29 26.20 -0.09
C GLU A 153 23.50 26.73 -0.91
N GLN A 154 23.59 26.31 -2.18
CA GLN A 154 24.64 26.82 -3.07
C GLN A 154 24.49 28.33 -3.32
N GLU A 155 23.26 28.83 -3.49
CA GLU A 155 23.03 30.27 -3.68
C GLU A 155 23.27 31.08 -2.37
N GLU A 156 22.93 30.49 -1.22
CA GLU A 156 23.24 31.08 0.08
C GLU A 156 24.76 31.20 0.32
N LYS A 157 25.55 30.18 -0.03
CA LYS A 157 27.02 30.21 0.01
C LYS A 157 27.65 31.28 -0.89
N LYS A 158 26.93 31.75 -1.91
CA LYS A 158 27.33 32.89 -2.77
C LYS A 158 27.01 34.24 -2.14
N GLY A 159 26.45 34.26 -0.91
CA GLY A 159 26.19 35.50 -0.17
C GLY A 159 24.76 36.04 -0.34
N LYS A 160 23.83 35.29 -0.95
CA LYS A 160 22.41 35.68 -1.02
C LYS A 160 21.73 35.45 0.33
N ARG A 161 20.70 36.23 0.61
CA ARG A 161 19.83 35.99 1.79
C ARG A 161 19.04 34.70 1.60
N VAL A 162 18.75 34.00 2.68
CA VAL A 162 18.05 32.68 2.67
C VAL A 162 16.79 32.68 1.80
N ILE A 163 15.96 33.73 1.92
CA ILE A 163 14.71 33.83 1.14
C ILE A 163 15.01 34.04 -0.36
N GLU A 164 15.99 34.88 -0.69
CA GLU A 164 16.37 35.14 -2.08
C GLU A 164 17.02 33.90 -2.71
N ALA A 165 17.86 33.20 -1.96
CA ALA A 165 18.45 31.93 -2.37
C ALA A 165 17.39 30.86 -2.65
N ALA A 166 16.38 30.73 -1.79
CA ALA A 166 15.29 29.79 -1.97
C ALA A 166 14.42 30.12 -3.21
N VAL A 167 14.11 31.40 -3.42
CA VAL A 167 13.33 31.85 -4.62
C VAL A 167 14.12 31.60 -5.90
N GLU A 168 15.43 31.89 -5.90
CA GLU A 168 16.27 31.66 -7.07
C GLU A 168 16.44 30.18 -7.37
N ALA A 169 16.65 29.36 -6.35
CA ALA A 169 16.68 27.89 -6.49
C ALA A 169 15.37 27.35 -7.09
N ALA A 170 14.24 27.81 -6.57
CA ALA A 170 12.92 27.45 -7.11
C ALA A 170 12.77 27.86 -8.59
N ARG A 171 13.24 29.05 -8.95
CA ARG A 171 13.20 29.55 -10.34
C ARG A 171 14.03 28.72 -11.29
N ILE A 172 15.26 28.37 -10.90
CA ILE A 172 16.18 27.55 -11.71
C ILE A 172 15.63 26.14 -11.87
N ARG A 173 15.03 25.57 -10.82
CA ARG A 173 14.57 24.19 -10.78
C ARG A 173 13.13 23.99 -11.25
N LEU A 174 12.34 25.05 -11.43
CA LEU A 174 10.95 24.95 -11.85
C LEU A 174 10.78 24.14 -13.14
N ARG A 175 11.59 24.46 -14.15
CA ARG A 175 11.50 23.78 -15.46
C ARG A 175 11.82 22.29 -15.40
N PRO A 176 12.94 21.84 -14.81
CA PRO A 176 13.24 20.41 -14.64
C PRO A 176 12.17 19.67 -13.80
N ILE A 177 11.67 20.28 -12.73
CA ILE A 177 10.62 19.68 -11.88
C ILE A 177 9.33 19.49 -12.68
N LEU A 178 8.89 20.52 -13.40
CA LEU A 178 7.70 20.41 -14.25
C LEU A 178 7.86 19.35 -15.34
N MET A 179 9.03 19.29 -16.00
CA MET A 179 9.30 18.26 -17.01
C MET A 179 9.20 16.85 -16.43
N THR A 180 9.82 16.59 -15.28
CA THR A 180 9.76 15.26 -14.65
C THR A 180 8.37 14.93 -14.14
N SER A 181 7.65 15.89 -13.58
CA SER A 181 6.27 15.70 -13.11
C SER A 181 5.31 15.40 -14.26
N PHE A 182 5.38 16.15 -15.35
CA PHE A 182 4.55 15.89 -16.53
C PHE A 182 4.91 14.57 -17.19
N ALA A 183 6.20 14.23 -17.32
CA ALA A 183 6.63 12.95 -17.85
C ALA A 183 6.07 11.78 -17.01
N PHE A 184 6.09 11.90 -15.68
CA PHE A 184 5.51 10.91 -14.79
C PHE A 184 3.97 10.82 -14.95
N ILE A 185 3.27 11.96 -14.93
CA ILE A 185 1.81 12.01 -15.10
C ILE A 185 1.40 11.36 -16.42
N PHE A 186 1.99 11.76 -17.54
CA PHE A 186 1.65 11.21 -18.84
C PHE A 186 2.07 9.73 -18.99
N GLY A 187 3.14 9.30 -18.30
CA GLY A 187 3.57 7.91 -18.29
C GLY A 187 2.61 6.99 -17.54
N VAL A 188 2.00 7.49 -16.46
CA VAL A 188 1.05 6.72 -15.63
C VAL A 188 -0.40 6.88 -16.09
N LEU A 189 -0.72 7.93 -16.85
CA LEU A 189 -2.08 8.22 -17.30
C LEU A 189 -2.78 7.04 -18.00
N PRO A 190 -2.15 6.28 -18.91
CA PRO A 190 -2.79 5.12 -19.52
C PRO A 190 -3.23 4.06 -18.49
N LEU A 191 -2.42 3.85 -17.46
CA LEU A 191 -2.73 2.91 -16.39
C LEU A 191 -3.87 3.40 -15.48
N ALA A 192 -4.01 4.71 -15.34
CA ALA A 192 -5.07 5.33 -14.52
C ALA A 192 -6.44 5.37 -15.22
N ILE A 193 -6.48 5.14 -16.54
CA ILE A 193 -7.70 5.17 -17.37
C ILE A 193 -8.13 3.73 -17.74
N ALA A 194 -7.19 2.78 -17.74
CA ALA A 194 -7.45 1.37 -18.02
C ALA A 194 -8.26 0.72 -16.89
#